data_98a23498991401710decd00212fbdcf8
#
_entry.id   98a23498991401710decd00212fbdcf8
#
_cell.length_a   1.000
_cell.length_b   1.000
_cell.length_c   1.000
_cell.angle_alpha   90.00
_cell.angle_beta   90.00
_cell.angle_gamma   90.00
#
_symmetry.space_group_name_H-M   'P 1'
#
loop_
_entity.id
_entity.type
_entity.pdbx_description
1 polymer ?
#
loop_
_entity_poly.entity_id
_entity_poly.type
_entity_poly.pdbx_seq_one_letter_code
_entity_poly.pdbx_strand_id
1 'polypeptide(L)'
;MGKFSAPRTARFTEAPPQTQPESVKPAKPVQPTKKRRNPRIGTLIFYTAYIMLIIFFVMGMRVKLNDLEQQLKDYESAQPEPCSRLVFAELFRDPDWESLYELAEIPDTVFEGKEQYAAYMENLIGDQVLTYHEESQDAEDIRVYQVLAGDMSIGSFRLKSTPTETSIAWSFDSLFLISEYSVSLRIQKLSTHTVYINGVPLDDSYTVRTISVCDDAYLPRGVYNVWTHTQQVEGLMLVPTVTAIDKTGQSVEVIYNAATDTYITSDSITTATEAEEQVALDALKAFVRYKVNRYNPLDISDRFDTESKFFLESEEDLWESSNLEPEFANEQVTGFYRCSNNVFCIWVELDAYVHRLNGTLKEYSLVKSMLFKKHENNWLCIGISDLDQALLDPQVRITFMNADVLLSSELYPESSVTLQTPLLGTGDGGSLTGWVCTDTGMVFTPDSNGLVTLPEGMILRPMVLYAQFDNMNSEVSE
;
A
#
# COMPACT_ATOMS: atom_id res chain seq x y z
N MET A 1 -6.90 -29.88 -27.09
CA MET A 1 -6.80 -30.45 -28.46
C MET A 1 -5.90 -29.58 -29.27
N GLY A 2 -4.77 -30.13 -29.76
CA GLY A 2 -3.81 -29.39 -30.59
C GLY A 2 -2.42 -30.03 -30.46
N LYS A 3 -2.24 -31.18 -31.11
CA LYS A 3 -0.98 -31.87 -31.27
C LYS A 3 -0.08 -31.08 -32.20
N PHE A 4 1.17 -30.84 -31.85
CA PHE A 4 2.21 -30.53 -32.80
C PHE A 4 3.33 -31.58 -32.77
N SER A 5 3.61 -32.05 -33.98
CA SER A 5 4.51 -33.14 -34.30
C SER A 5 5.95 -32.68 -34.41
N ALA A 6 6.87 -33.54 -34.02
CA ALA A 6 8.29 -33.43 -34.22
C ALA A 6 8.67 -33.68 -35.68
N PRO A 7 9.76 -33.12 -36.25
CA PRO A 7 10.34 -33.52 -37.51
C PRO A 7 11.53 -34.48 -37.35
N ARG A 8 11.49 -35.39 -38.25
CA ARG A 8 12.28 -36.55 -38.53
C ARG A 8 13.80 -36.33 -38.69
N THR A 9 14.53 -37.23 -38.12
CA THR A 9 15.89 -37.66 -38.47
C THR A 9 15.99 -38.11 -39.93
N ALA A 10 17.04 -37.67 -40.62
CA ALA A 10 17.49 -38.24 -41.88
C ALA A 10 18.79 -39.04 -41.65
N ARG A 11 18.70 -40.34 -41.86
CA ARG A 11 19.79 -41.28 -42.03
C ARG A 11 20.42 -41.11 -43.41
N PHE A 12 21.71 -41.19 -43.51
CA PHE A 12 22.37 -41.59 -44.72
C PHE A 12 23.19 -42.84 -44.44
N THR A 13 22.87 -43.82 -45.28
CA THR A 13 23.45 -45.18 -45.34
C THR A 13 24.38 -45.28 -46.60
N GLU A 14 25.40 -45.99 -46.42
CA GLU A 14 25.99 -47.04 -47.28
C GLU A 14 27.09 -46.76 -48.27
N ALA A 15 28.16 -47.46 -48.04
CA ALA A 15 29.14 -47.98 -49.01
C ALA A 15 28.60 -49.30 -49.64
N PRO A 16 29.26 -50.06 -50.45
CA PRO A 16 30.52 -50.11 -51.16
C PRO A 16 30.31 -50.57 -52.66
N PRO A 17 31.12 -51.23 -53.42
CA PRO A 17 31.97 -52.37 -53.14
C PRO A 17 33.33 -52.50 -53.93
N GLN A 18 34.03 -53.51 -53.54
CA GLN A 18 35.24 -54.09 -54.11
C GLN A 18 35.08 -54.66 -55.50
N THR A 19 36.18 -54.74 -56.21
CA THR A 19 36.55 -55.93 -57.01
C THR A 19 38.05 -55.96 -57.32
N GLN A 20 38.64 -57.05 -56.98
CA GLN A 20 39.83 -57.64 -57.56
C GLN A 20 39.42 -58.39 -58.89
N PRO A 21 40.22 -58.99 -59.73
CA PRO A 21 41.51 -59.67 -59.46
C PRO A 21 42.57 -59.75 -60.62
N GLU A 22 43.58 -60.50 -60.28
CA GLU A 22 44.42 -61.42 -61.09
C GLU A 22 45.44 -60.85 -62.12
N SER A 23 46.57 -61.28 -62.05
CA SER A 23 47.47 -62.39 -62.11
C SER A 23 48.48 -62.33 -63.25
N VAL A 24 49.60 -62.89 -63.02
CA VAL A 24 50.52 -63.72 -63.82
C VAL A 24 51.91 -63.15 -64.17
N LYS A 25 52.87 -63.89 -63.63
CA LYS A 25 54.31 -63.95 -63.83
C LYS A 25 54.69 -64.20 -65.29
N PRO A 26 56.01 -64.25 -65.76
CA PRO A 26 57.21 -64.67 -65.03
C PRO A 26 58.57 -63.98 -65.40
N ALA A 27 59.52 -64.18 -64.55
CA ALA A 27 60.95 -64.57 -64.55
C ALA A 27 62.01 -63.97 -65.54
N LYS A 28 63.01 -63.39 -64.81
CA LYS A 28 64.51 -63.51 -64.97
C LYS A 28 65.25 -62.86 -66.15
N PRO A 29 66.54 -62.50 -66.07
CA PRO A 29 67.55 -62.73 -65.04
C PRO A 29 68.47 -61.52 -64.66
N VAL A 30 69.23 -61.75 -63.68
CA VAL A 30 70.36 -61.11 -63.03
C VAL A 30 71.43 -60.44 -63.90
N GLN A 31 71.89 -59.24 -63.47
CA GLN A 31 73.28 -58.81 -63.37
C GLN A 31 73.44 -57.49 -62.55
N PRO A 32 74.66 -57.12 -62.15
CA PRO A 32 74.95 -56.75 -60.73
C PRO A 32 75.10 -55.23 -60.46
N THR A 33 74.74 -54.98 -59.26
CA THR A 33 75.09 -53.87 -58.37
C THR A 33 76.04 -52.75 -58.83
N LYS A 34 75.45 -51.58 -58.90
CA LYS A 34 76.07 -50.32 -58.48
C LYS A 34 75.26 -49.75 -57.35
N LYS A 35 75.92 -49.57 -56.15
CA LYS A 35 75.33 -48.89 -55.01
C LYS A 35 74.86 -47.50 -55.42
N ARG A 36 73.58 -47.38 -55.79
CA ARG A 36 72.90 -46.10 -55.94
C ARG A 36 72.48 -45.66 -54.54
N ARG A 37 73.08 -44.59 -54.01
CA ARG A 37 72.58 -43.84 -52.91
C ARG A 37 71.11 -43.52 -53.20
N ASN A 38 70.20 -44.07 -52.42
CA ASN A 38 68.76 -43.86 -52.59
C ASN A 38 68.42 -42.37 -52.40
N PRO A 39 68.08 -41.64 -53.41
CA PRO A 39 67.68 -40.20 -53.31
C PRO A 39 66.34 -40.06 -52.50
N ARG A 40 65.61 -41.17 -52.38
CA ARG A 40 64.32 -41.18 -51.66
C ARG A 40 64.43 -40.94 -50.11
N ILE A 41 65.55 -41.30 -49.49
CA ILE A 41 65.77 -41.10 -48.08
C ILE A 41 65.97 -39.61 -47.76
N GLY A 42 66.70 -38.88 -48.59
CA GLY A 42 66.86 -37.44 -48.43
C GLY A 42 65.56 -36.66 -48.64
N THR A 43 64.73 -37.09 -49.61
CA THR A 43 63.43 -36.52 -49.86
C THR A 43 62.44 -36.81 -48.74
N LEU A 44 62.47 -38.01 -48.15
CA LEU A 44 61.66 -38.37 -47.01
C LEU A 44 62.02 -37.54 -45.77
N ILE A 45 63.30 -37.38 -45.45
CA ILE A 45 63.83 -36.56 -44.37
C ILE A 45 63.41 -35.08 -44.56
N PHE A 46 63.49 -34.61 -45.81
CA PHE A 46 63.07 -33.22 -46.13
C PHE A 46 61.55 -33.02 -45.85
N TYR A 47 60.68 -33.94 -46.31
CA TYR A 47 59.26 -33.86 -46.11
C TYR A 47 58.88 -34.02 -44.65
N THR A 48 59.53 -34.94 -43.87
CA THR A 48 59.31 -35.05 -42.41
C THR A 48 59.75 -33.77 -41.65
N ALA A 49 60.90 -33.20 -42.04
CA ALA A 49 61.37 -31.95 -41.48
C ALA A 49 60.42 -30.77 -41.81
N TYR A 50 59.90 -30.76 -43.05
CA TYR A 50 58.92 -29.74 -43.43
C TYR A 50 57.58 -29.89 -42.73
N ILE A 51 57.08 -31.12 -42.60
CA ILE A 51 55.87 -31.40 -41.80
C ILE A 51 56.05 -31.02 -40.30
N MET A 52 57.20 -31.36 -39.75
CA MET A 52 57.54 -30.95 -38.36
C MET A 52 57.59 -29.43 -38.23
N LEU A 53 58.13 -28.71 -39.22
CA LEU A 53 58.19 -27.27 -39.24
C LEU A 53 56.78 -26.62 -39.31
N ILE A 54 55.88 -27.22 -40.14
CA ILE A 54 54.48 -26.82 -40.23
C ILE A 54 53.78 -27.08 -38.87
N ILE A 55 54.01 -28.23 -38.26
CA ILE A 55 53.43 -28.56 -36.93
C ILE A 55 53.91 -27.56 -35.89
N PHE A 56 55.20 -27.24 -35.85
CA PHE A 56 55.75 -26.22 -34.95
C PHE A 56 55.20 -24.85 -35.22
N PHE A 57 55.03 -24.49 -36.50
CA PHE A 57 54.42 -23.21 -36.86
C PHE A 57 52.95 -23.12 -36.44
N VAL A 58 52.18 -24.20 -36.68
CA VAL A 58 50.78 -24.28 -36.26
C VAL A 58 50.64 -24.28 -34.74
N MET A 59 51.52 -24.98 -34.01
CA MET A 59 51.55 -24.93 -32.55
C MET A 59 51.93 -23.54 -32.06
N GLY A 60 52.93 -22.90 -32.63
CA GLY A 60 53.31 -21.53 -32.28
C GLY A 60 52.21 -20.51 -32.58
N MET A 61 51.47 -20.68 -33.69
CA MET A 61 50.28 -19.87 -33.97
C MET A 61 49.17 -20.12 -32.95
N ARG A 62 48.90 -21.37 -32.57
CA ARG A 62 47.89 -21.67 -31.53
C ARG A 62 48.25 -21.07 -30.19
N VAL A 63 49.50 -21.15 -29.77
CA VAL A 63 49.96 -20.53 -28.53
C VAL A 63 49.77 -19.01 -28.59
N LYS A 64 50.16 -18.37 -29.71
CA LYS A 64 49.95 -16.95 -29.91
C LYS A 64 48.48 -16.54 -29.99
N LEU A 65 47.62 -17.35 -30.61
CA LEU A 65 46.19 -17.12 -30.66
C LEU A 65 45.58 -17.22 -29.28
N ASN A 66 45.92 -18.21 -28.47
CA ASN A 66 45.46 -18.31 -27.09
C ASN A 66 45.94 -17.17 -26.22
N ASP A 67 47.18 -16.69 -26.40
CA ASP A 67 47.73 -15.53 -25.71
C ASP A 67 46.99 -14.24 -26.10
N LEU A 68 46.71 -14.05 -27.40
CA LEU A 68 45.90 -12.92 -27.87
C LEU A 68 44.46 -12.99 -27.40
N GLU A 69 43.87 -14.20 -27.39
CA GLU A 69 42.54 -14.40 -26.84
C GLU A 69 42.48 -14.07 -25.32
N GLN A 70 43.51 -14.46 -24.59
CA GLN A 70 43.64 -14.09 -23.18
C GLN A 70 43.79 -12.58 -23.00
N GLN A 71 44.69 -11.95 -23.77
CA GLN A 71 44.87 -10.48 -23.74
C GLN A 71 43.59 -9.72 -24.12
N LEU A 72 42.80 -10.25 -25.08
CA LEU A 72 41.53 -9.66 -25.47
C LEU A 72 40.51 -9.78 -24.32
N LYS A 73 40.44 -10.95 -23.68
CA LYS A 73 39.56 -11.16 -22.52
C LYS A 73 39.96 -10.26 -21.31
N ASP A 74 41.28 -10.12 -21.09
CA ASP A 74 41.79 -9.24 -20.04
C ASP A 74 41.48 -7.76 -20.37
N TYR A 75 41.59 -7.36 -21.66
CA TYR A 75 41.21 -6.03 -22.09
C TYR A 75 39.71 -5.77 -22.03
N GLU A 76 38.87 -6.72 -22.43
CA GLU A 76 37.42 -6.62 -22.32
C GLU A 76 36.97 -6.57 -20.85
N SER A 77 37.58 -7.37 -19.99
CA SER A 77 37.29 -7.36 -18.54
C SER A 77 37.76 -6.09 -17.84
N ALA A 78 38.71 -5.37 -18.43
CA ALA A 78 39.18 -4.07 -17.94
C ALA A 78 38.22 -2.91 -18.30
N GLN A 79 37.23 -3.15 -19.17
CA GLN A 79 36.26 -2.13 -19.55
C GLN A 79 34.91 -2.35 -18.81
N PRO A 80 34.24 -1.27 -18.36
CA PRO A 80 32.98 -1.37 -17.64
C PRO A 80 31.82 -1.82 -18.54
N GLU A 81 31.82 -1.49 -19.83
CA GLU A 81 30.71 -1.75 -20.75
C GLU A 81 30.39 -3.25 -20.99
N PRO A 82 31.34 -4.17 -21.20
CA PRO A 82 31.07 -5.60 -21.29
C PRO A 82 30.46 -6.14 -19.96
N CYS A 83 30.95 -5.66 -18.83
CA CYS A 83 30.42 -6.03 -17.50
C CYS A 83 28.98 -5.52 -17.31
N SER A 84 28.73 -4.25 -17.66
CA SER A 84 27.37 -3.68 -17.53
C SER A 84 26.33 -4.44 -18.37
N ARG A 85 26.72 -4.84 -19.58
CA ARG A 85 25.86 -5.63 -20.48
C ARG A 85 25.53 -7.01 -19.90
N LEU A 86 26.50 -7.67 -19.26
CA LEU A 86 26.27 -8.96 -18.61
C LEU A 86 25.37 -8.80 -17.38
N VAL A 87 25.67 -7.84 -16.53
CA VAL A 87 24.85 -7.55 -15.32
C VAL A 87 23.42 -7.18 -15.72
N PHE A 88 23.24 -6.29 -16.69
CA PHE A 88 21.92 -5.94 -17.19
C PHE A 88 21.17 -7.15 -17.76
N ALA A 89 21.85 -7.99 -18.54
CA ALA A 89 21.23 -9.19 -19.12
C ALA A 89 20.85 -10.23 -18.05
N GLU A 90 21.62 -10.33 -16.97
CA GLU A 90 21.35 -11.24 -15.86
C GLU A 90 20.21 -10.77 -15.00
N LEU A 91 20.14 -9.46 -14.66
CA LEU A 91 19.17 -8.91 -13.75
C LEU A 91 17.86 -8.47 -14.42
N PHE A 92 17.92 -7.93 -15.67
CA PHE A 92 16.80 -7.21 -16.27
C PHE A 92 16.30 -7.77 -17.62
N ARG A 93 16.89 -8.84 -18.14
CA ARG A 93 16.40 -9.46 -19.38
C ARG A 93 15.10 -10.25 -19.17
N ASP A 94 14.99 -10.93 -18.03
CA ASP A 94 13.81 -11.65 -17.54
C ASP A 94 13.79 -11.47 -16.02
N PRO A 95 13.35 -10.29 -15.57
CA PRO A 95 13.57 -9.87 -14.20
C PRO A 95 12.71 -10.66 -13.21
N ASP A 96 13.35 -11.27 -12.23
CA ASP A 96 12.71 -11.78 -11.02
C ASP A 96 12.66 -10.66 -9.97
N TRP A 97 11.55 -9.92 -9.93
CA TRP A 97 11.40 -8.76 -9.07
C TRP A 97 11.46 -9.07 -7.59
N GLU A 98 11.08 -10.28 -7.16
CA GLU A 98 11.24 -10.69 -5.76
C GLU A 98 12.72 -10.85 -5.39
N SER A 99 13.52 -11.49 -6.25
CA SER A 99 14.96 -11.60 -6.04
C SER A 99 15.68 -10.26 -6.14
N LEU A 100 15.23 -9.39 -7.05
CA LEU A 100 15.78 -8.03 -7.19
C LEU A 100 15.43 -7.14 -6.00
N TYR A 101 14.26 -7.31 -5.38
CA TYR A 101 13.89 -6.65 -4.13
C TYR A 101 14.85 -6.98 -2.99
N GLU A 102 15.16 -8.26 -2.81
CA GLU A 102 16.13 -8.72 -1.81
C GLU A 102 17.54 -8.21 -2.11
N LEU A 103 17.96 -8.22 -3.39
CA LEU A 103 19.28 -7.74 -3.83
C LEU A 103 19.45 -6.21 -3.66
N ALA A 104 18.38 -5.45 -3.84
CA ALA A 104 18.36 -4.00 -3.64
C ALA A 104 18.21 -3.59 -2.17
N GLU A 105 18.09 -4.58 -1.25
CA GLU A 105 17.93 -4.37 0.19
C GLU A 105 16.76 -3.43 0.53
N ILE A 106 15.65 -3.50 -0.25
CA ILE A 106 14.46 -2.68 0.01
C ILE A 106 13.81 -3.21 1.30
N PRO A 107 13.56 -2.36 2.29
CA PRO A 107 12.97 -2.81 3.55
C PRO A 107 11.51 -3.20 3.39
N ASP A 108 11.11 -4.31 4.00
CA ASP A 108 9.69 -4.67 4.14
C ASP A 108 8.94 -3.60 4.93
N THR A 109 7.75 -3.25 4.48
CA THR A 109 6.80 -2.50 5.30
C THR A 109 5.92 -3.46 6.09
N VAL A 110 5.07 -2.93 6.98
CA VAL A 110 4.15 -3.78 7.77
C VAL A 110 3.18 -4.57 6.87
N PHE A 111 2.78 -3.99 5.73
CA PHE A 111 1.72 -4.53 4.87
C PHE A 111 2.20 -5.01 3.51
N GLU A 112 3.41 -4.67 3.13
CA GLU A 112 3.95 -4.95 1.80
C GLU A 112 5.39 -5.46 1.91
N GLY A 113 5.69 -6.48 1.16
CA GLY A 113 7.00 -7.10 1.03
C GLY A 113 7.28 -7.38 -0.45
N LYS A 114 8.15 -8.34 -0.71
CA LYS A 114 8.65 -8.65 -2.05
C LYS A 114 7.56 -9.02 -3.08
N GLU A 115 6.48 -9.72 -2.64
CA GLU A 115 5.37 -10.09 -3.54
C GLU A 115 4.62 -8.85 -4.04
N GLN A 116 4.34 -7.91 -3.14
CA GLN A 116 3.68 -6.64 -3.48
C GLN A 116 4.60 -5.76 -4.33
N TYR A 117 5.90 -5.77 -4.02
CA TYR A 117 6.89 -5.08 -4.84
C TYR A 117 6.98 -5.63 -6.26
N ALA A 118 6.99 -6.95 -6.42
CA ALA A 118 6.97 -7.58 -7.75
C ALA A 118 5.74 -7.14 -8.56
N ALA A 119 4.55 -7.17 -7.94
CA ALA A 119 3.32 -6.69 -8.58
C ALA A 119 3.37 -5.18 -8.88
N TYR A 120 3.97 -4.36 -8.01
CA TYR A 120 4.19 -2.94 -8.24
C TYR A 120 5.05 -2.70 -9.48
N MET A 121 6.20 -3.40 -9.60
CA MET A 121 7.10 -3.25 -10.74
C MET A 121 6.48 -3.76 -12.05
N GLU A 122 5.73 -4.87 -12.02
CA GLU A 122 4.99 -5.36 -13.17
C GLU A 122 3.96 -4.33 -13.66
N ASN A 123 3.20 -3.73 -12.75
CA ASN A 123 2.23 -2.68 -13.09
C ASN A 123 2.90 -1.41 -13.61
N LEU A 124 4.02 -1.02 -13.01
CA LEU A 124 4.76 0.19 -13.37
C LEU A 124 5.38 0.09 -14.76
N ILE A 125 5.96 -1.07 -15.09
CA ILE A 125 6.67 -1.32 -16.35
C ILE A 125 5.69 -1.66 -17.47
N GLY A 126 4.67 -2.50 -17.18
CA GLY A 126 3.73 -3.00 -18.18
C GLY A 126 4.48 -3.72 -19.31
N ASP A 127 4.15 -3.38 -20.57
CA ASP A 127 4.74 -3.96 -21.77
C ASP A 127 6.03 -3.23 -22.26
N GLN A 128 6.60 -2.34 -21.44
CA GLN A 128 7.76 -1.55 -21.86
C GLN A 128 9.05 -2.39 -21.85
N VAL A 129 9.90 -2.11 -22.82
CA VAL A 129 11.22 -2.75 -22.92
C VAL A 129 12.20 -2.05 -21.99
N LEU A 130 12.89 -2.82 -21.18
CA LEU A 130 13.93 -2.30 -20.30
C LEU A 130 15.20 -1.99 -21.09
N THR A 131 15.78 -0.84 -20.82
CA THR A 131 17.04 -0.37 -21.39
C THR A 131 17.92 0.21 -20.28
N TYR A 132 19.18 0.46 -20.58
CA TYR A 132 20.06 1.12 -19.62
C TYR A 132 21.04 2.07 -20.35
N HIS A 133 21.52 3.06 -19.60
CA HIS A 133 22.60 3.95 -20.07
C HIS A 133 23.50 4.34 -18.90
N GLU A 134 24.72 4.71 -19.18
CA GLU A 134 25.64 5.23 -18.17
C GLU A 134 25.20 6.63 -17.75
N GLU A 135 24.98 6.83 -16.45
CA GLU A 135 24.44 8.08 -15.92
C GLU A 135 25.58 9.10 -15.67
N SER A 136 26.59 8.71 -14.91
CA SER A 136 27.74 9.57 -14.61
C SER A 136 28.95 8.78 -14.15
N GLN A 137 30.08 9.46 -14.10
CA GLN A 137 31.33 9.00 -13.50
C GLN A 137 31.47 9.67 -12.14
N ASP A 138 30.97 9.06 -11.08
CA ASP A 138 31.12 9.61 -9.73
C ASP A 138 32.56 9.54 -9.22
N ALA A 139 33.27 8.48 -9.63
CA ALA A 139 34.68 8.28 -9.34
C ALA A 139 35.35 7.45 -10.45
N GLU A 140 36.68 7.43 -10.48
CA GLU A 140 37.43 6.63 -11.48
C GLU A 140 37.17 5.13 -11.33
N ASP A 141 36.85 4.67 -10.14
CA ASP A 141 36.63 3.27 -9.78
C ASP A 141 35.16 2.85 -9.70
N ILE A 142 34.21 3.75 -9.96
CA ILE A 142 32.77 3.49 -9.90
C ILE A 142 32.08 3.95 -11.19
N ARG A 143 31.15 3.12 -11.68
CA ARG A 143 30.24 3.45 -12.78
C ARG A 143 28.81 3.15 -12.37
N VAL A 144 27.93 4.10 -12.63
CA VAL A 144 26.50 4.00 -12.37
C VAL A 144 25.75 3.91 -13.70
N TYR A 145 24.90 2.92 -13.80
CA TYR A 145 24.05 2.68 -14.96
C TYR A 145 22.59 2.79 -14.57
N GLN A 146 21.89 3.76 -15.13
CA GLN A 146 20.47 3.96 -14.92
C GLN A 146 19.67 2.95 -15.78
N VAL A 147 18.69 2.32 -15.18
CA VAL A 147 17.77 1.38 -15.84
C VAL A 147 16.44 2.09 -16.11
N LEU A 148 15.97 1.97 -17.35
CA LEU A 148 14.78 2.65 -17.84
C LEU A 148 13.74 1.64 -18.35
N ALA A 149 12.48 1.94 -18.06
CA ALA A 149 11.31 1.38 -18.75
C ALA A 149 10.75 2.49 -19.67
N GLY A 150 10.98 2.38 -20.98
CA GLY A 150 10.76 3.51 -21.89
C GLY A 150 11.60 4.72 -21.51
N ASP A 151 10.93 5.83 -21.14
CA ASP A 151 11.60 7.07 -20.71
C ASP A 151 11.66 7.21 -19.18
N MET A 152 11.07 6.27 -18.45
CA MET A 152 10.96 6.33 -16.98
C MET A 152 12.13 5.59 -16.33
N SER A 153 12.83 6.23 -15.41
CA SER A 153 13.84 5.58 -14.58
C SER A 153 13.20 4.68 -13.54
N ILE A 154 13.57 3.40 -13.53
CA ILE A 154 13.10 2.41 -12.57
C ILE A 154 14.16 2.02 -11.54
N GLY A 155 15.39 2.49 -11.71
CA GLY A 155 16.49 2.20 -10.80
C GLY A 155 17.85 2.40 -11.44
N SER A 156 18.89 1.97 -10.75
CA SER A 156 20.26 1.98 -11.24
C SER A 156 21.06 0.84 -10.63
N PHE A 157 22.05 0.36 -11.35
CA PHE A 157 23.05 -0.56 -10.82
C PHE A 157 24.44 0.05 -10.88
N ARG A 158 25.24 -0.33 -9.93
CA ARG A 158 26.60 0.17 -9.76
C ARG A 158 27.60 -0.94 -10.05
N LEU A 159 28.63 -0.57 -10.81
CA LEU A 159 29.82 -1.39 -10.99
C LEU A 159 30.99 -0.77 -10.27
N LYS A 160 31.81 -1.61 -9.65
CA LYS A 160 33.04 -1.22 -8.99
C LYS A 160 34.24 -1.89 -9.63
N SER A 161 35.31 -1.11 -9.84
CA SER A 161 36.57 -1.65 -10.29
C SER A 161 37.44 -2.12 -9.14
N THR A 162 38.06 -3.28 -9.31
CA THR A 162 39.06 -3.79 -8.42
C THR A 162 40.39 -3.97 -9.17
N PRO A 163 41.50 -3.39 -8.68
CA PRO A 163 42.79 -3.61 -9.29
C PRO A 163 43.20 -5.07 -9.10
N THR A 164 43.59 -5.72 -10.20
CA THR A 164 44.22 -7.04 -10.21
C THR A 164 45.71 -6.90 -10.48
N GLU A 165 46.50 -8.00 -10.36
CA GLU A 165 47.95 -7.94 -10.57
C GLU A 165 48.36 -7.44 -11.97
N THR A 166 47.48 -7.57 -12.97
CA THR A 166 47.79 -7.29 -14.40
C THR A 166 46.79 -6.33 -15.07
N SER A 167 45.60 -6.07 -14.45
CA SER A 167 44.53 -5.32 -15.08
C SER A 167 43.57 -4.75 -14.03
N ILE A 168 42.54 -4.04 -14.50
CA ILE A 168 41.40 -3.62 -13.70
C ILE A 168 40.25 -4.59 -14.05
N ALA A 169 39.59 -5.14 -13.05
CA ALA A 169 38.39 -5.95 -13.25
C ALA A 169 37.17 -5.22 -12.70
N TRP A 170 36.09 -5.16 -13.48
CA TRP A 170 34.82 -4.61 -13.08
C TRP A 170 33.89 -5.71 -12.60
N SER A 171 33.17 -5.44 -11.50
CA SER A 171 32.17 -6.34 -10.92
C SER A 171 30.95 -5.57 -10.48
N PHE A 172 29.81 -6.26 -10.39
CA PHE A 172 28.60 -5.72 -9.75
C PHE A 172 28.88 -5.36 -8.29
N ASP A 173 28.43 -4.19 -7.86
CA ASP A 173 28.60 -3.67 -6.51
C ASP A 173 27.27 -3.58 -5.77
N SER A 174 26.30 -2.86 -6.35
CA SER A 174 25.01 -2.63 -5.71
C SER A 174 23.90 -2.37 -6.73
N LEU A 175 22.68 -2.58 -6.29
CA LEU A 175 21.45 -2.29 -7.03
C LEU A 175 20.61 -1.30 -6.24
N PHE A 176 20.09 -0.30 -6.91
CA PHE A 176 19.08 0.60 -6.39
C PHE A 176 17.85 0.51 -7.30
N LEU A 177 16.69 0.28 -6.71
CA LEU A 177 15.43 0.24 -7.43
C LEU A 177 14.46 1.27 -6.83
N ILE A 178 13.59 1.82 -7.70
CA ILE A 178 12.58 2.77 -7.27
C ILE A 178 11.54 2.08 -6.40
N SER A 179 11.13 2.76 -5.35
CA SER A 179 10.00 2.36 -4.51
C SER A 179 9.22 3.63 -4.16
N GLU A 180 8.09 3.84 -4.85
CA GLU A 180 7.21 4.97 -4.57
C GLU A 180 6.07 4.53 -3.66
N TYR A 181 6.05 5.08 -2.46
CA TYR A 181 5.04 4.83 -1.43
C TYR A 181 3.98 5.94 -1.46
N SER A 182 3.22 6.02 -2.56
CA SER A 182 2.29 7.12 -2.85
C SER A 182 0.82 6.81 -2.55
N VAL A 183 0.50 5.53 -2.29
CA VAL A 183 -0.88 5.10 -2.06
C VAL A 183 -1.24 5.30 -0.58
N SER A 184 -2.36 5.95 -0.34
CA SER A 184 -2.99 6.06 0.97
C SER A 184 -4.32 5.32 0.98
N LEU A 185 -4.67 4.76 2.12
CA LEU A 185 -5.89 3.99 2.32
C LEU A 185 -6.66 4.53 3.51
N ARG A 186 -7.94 4.82 3.34
CA ARG A 186 -8.85 5.18 4.43
C ARG A 186 -9.90 4.09 4.60
N ILE A 187 -10.12 3.66 5.85
CA ILE A 187 -11.05 2.59 6.18
C ILE A 187 -11.96 3.06 7.31
N GLN A 188 -13.25 2.92 7.12
CA GLN A 188 -14.25 3.12 8.16
C GLN A 188 -14.77 1.77 8.62
N LYS A 189 -14.53 1.42 9.87
CA LYS A 189 -14.94 0.16 10.47
C LYS A 189 -15.71 0.37 11.78
N LEU A 190 -16.50 -0.61 12.18
CA LEU A 190 -17.02 -0.66 13.54
C LEU A 190 -15.95 -1.15 14.53
N SER A 191 -16.05 -0.73 15.79
CA SER A 191 -15.17 -1.21 16.87
C SER A 191 -15.25 -2.73 17.09
N THR A 192 -16.25 -3.37 16.51
CA THR A 192 -16.46 -4.82 16.56
C THR A 192 -15.77 -5.59 15.43
N HIS A 193 -15.24 -4.89 14.43
CA HIS A 193 -14.61 -5.48 13.26
C HIS A 193 -13.10 -5.41 13.32
N THR A 194 -12.45 -6.46 12.86
CA THR A 194 -11.00 -6.46 12.60
C THR A 194 -10.77 -6.41 11.10
N VAL A 195 -10.02 -5.42 10.64
CA VAL A 195 -9.66 -5.25 9.23
C VAL A 195 -8.28 -5.82 8.98
N TYR A 196 -8.08 -6.37 7.80
CA TYR A 196 -6.79 -6.88 7.33
C TYR A 196 -6.42 -6.20 6.03
N ILE A 197 -5.16 -5.82 5.92
CA ILE A 197 -4.53 -5.29 4.70
C ILE A 197 -3.51 -6.32 4.23
N ASN A 198 -3.68 -6.86 3.03
CA ASN A 198 -2.84 -7.93 2.48
C ASN A 198 -2.69 -9.13 3.46
N GLY A 199 -3.73 -9.44 4.23
CA GLY A 199 -3.74 -10.51 5.22
C GLY A 199 -3.13 -10.15 6.59
N VAL A 200 -2.58 -8.95 6.76
CA VAL A 200 -2.03 -8.44 8.02
C VAL A 200 -3.11 -7.66 8.78
N PRO A 201 -3.38 -7.96 10.06
CA PRO A 201 -4.39 -7.25 10.83
C PRO A 201 -3.97 -5.79 11.09
N LEU A 202 -4.91 -4.88 10.87
CA LEU A 202 -4.74 -3.45 11.14
C LEU A 202 -5.06 -3.17 12.61
N ASP A 203 -4.08 -2.72 13.36
CA ASP A 203 -4.25 -2.40 14.77
C ASP A 203 -4.83 -0.99 15.00
N ASP A 204 -5.12 -0.66 16.25
CA ASP A 204 -5.77 0.61 16.60
C ASP A 204 -4.82 1.82 16.54
N SER A 205 -3.51 1.63 16.33
CA SER A 205 -2.56 2.74 16.16
C SER A 205 -2.83 3.53 14.86
N TYR A 206 -3.42 2.88 13.86
CA TYR A 206 -3.84 3.49 12.60
C TYR A 206 -5.18 4.24 12.71
N THR A 207 -5.86 4.20 13.86
CA THR A 207 -7.13 4.91 14.05
C THR A 207 -6.87 6.40 14.17
N VAL A 208 -7.35 7.15 13.21
CA VAL A 208 -7.21 8.62 13.14
C VAL A 208 -8.44 9.34 13.69
N ARG A 209 -9.63 8.70 13.63
CA ARG A 209 -10.89 9.26 14.10
C ARG A 209 -11.79 8.18 14.70
N THR A 210 -12.50 8.53 15.76
CA THR A 210 -13.49 7.67 16.40
C THR A 210 -14.77 8.44 16.61
N ILE A 211 -15.92 7.84 16.31
CA ILE A 211 -17.24 8.44 16.43
C ILE A 211 -18.15 7.45 17.15
N SER A 212 -18.88 7.92 18.16
CA SER A 212 -20.00 7.19 18.75
C SER A 212 -21.16 7.11 17.77
N VAL A 213 -21.81 5.95 17.65
CA VAL A 213 -22.95 5.79 16.72
C VAL A 213 -24.28 6.20 17.34
N CYS A 214 -24.36 6.32 18.67
CA CYS A 214 -25.57 6.75 19.36
C CYS A 214 -25.23 7.52 20.65
N ASP A 215 -26.23 8.23 21.19
CA ASP A 215 -26.11 8.93 22.47
C ASP A 215 -26.12 7.94 23.64
N ASP A 216 -25.03 7.90 24.38
CA ASP A 216 -24.88 7.04 25.57
C ASP A 216 -25.89 7.35 26.68
N ALA A 217 -26.42 8.58 26.72
CA ALA A 217 -27.34 9.02 27.77
C ALA A 217 -28.65 8.23 27.77
N TYR A 218 -29.05 7.67 26.65
CA TYR A 218 -30.30 6.92 26.49
C TYR A 218 -30.08 5.40 26.32
N LEU A 219 -28.84 4.93 26.34
CA LEU A 219 -28.55 3.50 26.22
C LEU A 219 -29.03 2.72 27.47
N PRO A 220 -29.75 1.60 27.29
CA PRO A 220 -30.14 0.74 28.38
C PRO A 220 -28.93 0.14 29.12
N ARG A 221 -29.09 -0.10 30.43
CA ARG A 221 -28.04 -0.78 31.21
C ARG A 221 -27.62 -2.12 30.56
N GLY A 222 -26.32 -2.31 30.42
CA GLY A 222 -25.75 -3.53 29.88
C GLY A 222 -25.72 -3.59 28.34
N VAL A 223 -26.19 -2.56 27.67
CA VAL A 223 -25.98 -2.35 26.23
C VAL A 223 -24.79 -1.43 26.08
N TYR A 224 -23.80 -1.86 25.30
CA TYR A 224 -22.60 -1.08 25.00
C TYR A 224 -22.79 -0.33 23.70
N ASN A 225 -22.28 0.89 23.67
CA ASN A 225 -22.25 1.66 22.44
C ASN A 225 -21.35 1.01 21.39
N VAL A 226 -21.68 1.22 20.15
CA VAL A 226 -20.85 0.87 19.01
C VAL A 226 -20.11 2.13 18.57
N TRP A 227 -18.83 1.98 18.26
CA TRP A 227 -17.99 3.07 17.80
C TRP A 227 -17.61 2.79 16.34
N THR A 228 -17.63 3.84 15.55
CA THR A 228 -17.05 3.82 14.21
C THR A 228 -15.65 4.39 14.29
N HIS A 229 -14.67 3.60 13.84
CA HIS A 229 -13.28 4.01 13.74
C HIS A 229 -12.94 4.31 12.28
N THR A 230 -12.34 5.46 12.04
CA THR A 230 -11.67 5.73 10.77
C THR A 230 -10.20 5.45 10.95
N GLN A 231 -9.68 4.50 10.20
CA GLN A 231 -8.27 4.16 10.15
C GLN A 231 -7.66 4.68 8.85
N GLN A 232 -6.41 5.11 8.91
CA GLN A 232 -5.66 5.61 7.76
C GLN A 232 -4.30 4.93 7.71
N VAL A 233 -3.97 4.39 6.55
CA VAL A 233 -2.68 3.81 6.24
C VAL A 233 -2.09 4.59 5.07
N GLU A 234 -0.87 5.03 5.22
CA GLU A 234 -0.12 5.78 4.21
C GLU A 234 1.14 5.02 3.84
N GLY A 235 1.73 5.38 2.73
CA GLY A 235 2.99 4.79 2.32
C GLY A 235 2.85 3.35 1.82
N LEU A 236 1.84 3.08 1.02
CA LEU A 236 1.71 1.83 0.27
C LEU A 236 2.16 2.03 -1.19
N MET A 237 2.72 0.99 -1.77
CA MET A 237 3.12 0.98 -3.18
C MET A 237 1.94 0.70 -4.11
N LEU A 238 1.03 -0.15 -3.68
CA LEU A 238 -0.16 -0.56 -4.44
C LEU A 238 -1.44 -0.41 -3.61
N VAL A 239 -2.58 -0.32 -4.31
CA VAL A 239 -3.89 -0.48 -3.67
C VAL A 239 -3.99 -1.91 -3.13
N PRO A 240 -4.06 -2.08 -1.81
CA PRO A 240 -3.98 -3.41 -1.20
C PRO A 240 -5.32 -4.16 -1.25
N THR A 241 -5.26 -5.46 -0.99
CA THR A 241 -6.46 -6.24 -0.69
C THR A 241 -6.93 -5.95 0.73
N VAL A 242 -8.16 -5.43 0.87
CA VAL A 242 -8.78 -5.13 2.17
C VAL A 242 -9.84 -6.19 2.46
N THR A 243 -9.74 -6.84 3.62
CA THR A 243 -10.73 -7.79 4.12
C THR A 243 -11.08 -7.49 5.56
N ALA A 244 -12.22 -7.96 6.03
CA ALA A 244 -12.64 -7.75 7.42
C ALA A 244 -13.35 -8.99 8.00
N ILE A 245 -13.25 -9.13 9.31
CA ILE A 245 -13.99 -10.14 10.10
C ILE A 245 -14.68 -9.48 11.28
N ASP A 246 -15.76 -10.07 11.74
CA ASP A 246 -16.42 -9.70 12.99
C ASP A 246 -15.76 -10.36 14.22
N LYS A 247 -16.29 -10.08 15.41
CA LYS A 247 -15.82 -10.69 16.69
C LYS A 247 -15.96 -12.22 16.74
N THR A 248 -16.78 -12.80 15.88
CA THR A 248 -16.98 -14.26 15.81
C THR A 248 -16.05 -14.93 14.79
N GLY A 249 -15.29 -14.14 14.04
CA GLY A 249 -14.41 -14.59 12.96
C GLY A 249 -15.13 -14.80 11.63
N GLN A 250 -16.39 -14.34 11.51
CA GLN A 250 -17.10 -14.36 10.23
C GLN A 250 -16.66 -13.22 9.34
N SER A 251 -16.60 -13.48 8.03
CA SER A 251 -16.25 -12.47 7.04
C SER A 251 -17.31 -11.37 7.01
N VAL A 252 -16.85 -10.13 7.03
CA VAL A 252 -17.64 -8.91 6.89
C VAL A 252 -17.41 -8.36 5.48
N GLU A 253 -18.45 -7.88 4.85
CA GLU A 253 -18.34 -7.24 3.54
C GLU A 253 -17.55 -5.92 3.65
N VAL A 254 -16.68 -5.68 2.69
CA VAL A 254 -15.93 -4.42 2.58
C VAL A 254 -16.32 -3.75 1.27
N ILE A 255 -16.92 -2.56 1.37
CA ILE A 255 -17.43 -1.78 0.25
C ILE A 255 -16.55 -0.56 0.04
N TYR A 256 -16.08 -0.34 -1.18
CA TYR A 256 -15.36 0.88 -1.54
C TYR A 256 -16.34 1.99 -1.94
N ASN A 257 -16.31 3.10 -1.21
CA ASN A 257 -17.08 4.30 -1.50
C ASN A 257 -16.20 5.31 -2.26
N ALA A 258 -16.40 5.38 -3.57
CA ALA A 258 -15.63 6.26 -4.46
C ALA A 258 -15.88 7.77 -4.21
N ALA A 259 -17.01 8.15 -3.59
CA ALA A 259 -17.30 9.57 -3.30
C ALA A 259 -16.45 10.11 -2.15
N THR A 260 -16.07 9.26 -1.21
CA THR A 260 -15.28 9.62 -0.03
C THR A 260 -13.88 9.00 -0.03
N ASP A 261 -13.55 8.24 -1.07
CA ASP A 261 -12.31 7.47 -1.18
C ASP A 261 -12.04 6.63 0.09
N THR A 262 -13.05 5.86 0.50
CA THR A 262 -13.02 5.15 1.79
C THR A 262 -13.58 3.74 1.65
N TYR A 263 -12.90 2.76 2.22
CA TYR A 263 -13.42 1.41 2.39
C TYR A 263 -14.30 1.37 3.65
N ILE A 264 -15.50 0.81 3.54
CA ILE A 264 -16.47 0.75 4.63
C ILE A 264 -16.80 -0.71 4.91
N THR A 265 -16.67 -1.13 6.17
CA THR A 265 -17.11 -2.46 6.59
C THR A 265 -18.63 -2.47 6.79
N SER A 266 -19.31 -3.44 6.20
CA SER A 266 -20.76 -3.58 6.27
C SER A 266 -21.15 -5.03 6.56
N ASP A 267 -22.05 -5.22 7.52
CA ASP A 267 -22.61 -6.51 7.87
C ASP A 267 -24.08 -6.38 8.34
N SER A 268 -24.63 -7.44 8.92
CA SER A 268 -26.00 -7.43 9.44
C SER A 268 -26.23 -6.45 10.59
N ILE A 269 -25.17 -5.95 11.24
CA ILE A 269 -25.32 -4.95 12.32
C ILE A 269 -25.34 -3.51 11.80
N THR A 270 -24.96 -3.32 10.52
CA THR A 270 -25.00 -2.01 9.84
C THR A 270 -26.11 -1.91 8.79
N THR A 271 -26.91 -2.97 8.61
CA THR A 271 -27.97 -2.99 7.60
C THR A 271 -29.33 -3.09 8.30
N ALA A 272 -30.17 -2.07 8.10
CA ALA A 272 -31.55 -2.09 8.53
C ALA A 272 -32.40 -3.02 7.68
N THR A 273 -33.44 -3.60 8.26
CA THR A 273 -34.52 -4.18 7.48
C THR A 273 -35.52 -3.08 7.11
N GLU A 274 -36.25 -3.25 6.00
CA GLU A 274 -37.30 -2.31 5.58
C GLU A 274 -38.31 -2.01 6.71
N ALA A 275 -38.61 -3.02 7.52
CA ALA A 275 -39.50 -2.85 8.68
C ALA A 275 -38.90 -1.95 9.78
N GLU A 276 -37.59 -2.01 10.03
CA GLU A 276 -36.90 -1.18 11.00
C GLU A 276 -36.78 0.27 10.49
N GLU A 277 -36.50 0.46 9.20
CA GLU A 277 -36.50 1.78 8.59
C GLU A 277 -37.89 2.44 8.67
N GLN A 278 -38.94 1.70 8.33
CA GLN A 278 -40.30 2.22 8.40
C GLN A 278 -40.71 2.57 9.83
N VAL A 279 -40.33 1.75 10.82
CA VAL A 279 -40.60 2.03 12.25
C VAL A 279 -39.92 3.34 12.67
N ALA A 280 -38.70 3.58 12.23
CA ALA A 280 -37.95 4.79 12.59
C ALA A 280 -38.56 6.04 11.94
N LEU A 281 -38.87 6.00 10.66
CA LEU A 281 -39.53 7.10 9.94
C LEU A 281 -40.89 7.43 10.57
N ASP A 282 -41.69 6.41 10.86
CA ASP A 282 -42.99 6.59 11.49
C ASP A 282 -42.87 7.17 12.91
N ALA A 283 -41.86 6.74 13.67
CA ALA A 283 -41.63 7.27 15.02
C ALA A 283 -41.20 8.73 14.97
N LEU A 284 -40.32 9.12 14.05
CA LEU A 284 -39.90 10.51 13.89
C LEU A 284 -41.07 11.42 13.47
N LYS A 285 -41.90 10.97 12.55
CA LYS A 285 -43.14 11.67 12.16
C LYS A 285 -44.10 11.81 13.32
N ALA A 286 -44.31 10.77 14.11
CA ALA A 286 -45.14 10.81 15.32
C ALA A 286 -44.56 11.80 16.34
N PHE A 287 -43.24 11.83 16.49
CA PHE A 287 -42.60 12.79 17.40
C PHE A 287 -42.81 14.25 16.93
N VAL A 288 -42.66 14.56 15.64
CA VAL A 288 -42.96 15.89 15.11
C VAL A 288 -44.42 16.27 15.38
N ARG A 289 -45.38 15.40 15.08
CA ARG A 289 -46.81 15.61 15.35
C ARG A 289 -47.04 15.91 16.84
N TYR A 290 -46.39 15.16 17.72
CA TYR A 290 -46.47 15.39 19.16
C TYR A 290 -45.91 16.75 19.57
N LYS A 291 -44.79 17.17 18.99
CA LYS A 291 -44.15 18.45 19.31
C LYS A 291 -44.90 19.68 18.79
N VAL A 292 -45.72 19.54 17.74
CA VAL A 292 -46.53 20.62 17.18
C VAL A 292 -48.02 20.56 17.58
N ASN A 293 -48.52 19.40 18.02
CA ASN A 293 -49.90 19.24 18.39
C ASN A 293 -50.08 18.13 19.42
N ARG A 294 -50.11 18.49 20.72
CA ARG A 294 -50.23 17.57 21.85
C ARG A 294 -51.54 16.75 21.92
N TYR A 295 -52.49 16.93 21.00
CA TYR A 295 -53.84 16.39 21.14
C TYR A 295 -54.01 14.91 20.77
N ASN A 296 -52.95 14.20 20.36
CA ASN A 296 -53.05 12.79 20.08
C ASN A 296 -51.95 11.96 20.81
N PRO A 297 -52.10 11.73 22.15
CA PRO A 297 -51.14 10.95 22.90
C PRO A 297 -51.10 9.46 22.52
N LEU A 298 -52.12 8.93 21.81
CA LEU A 298 -52.20 7.54 21.43
C LEU A 298 -51.19 7.17 20.33
N ASP A 299 -50.92 8.09 19.41
CA ASP A 299 -49.92 7.84 18.32
C ASP A 299 -48.48 7.74 18.86
N ILE A 300 -48.22 8.40 20.00
CA ILE A 300 -46.90 8.43 20.58
C ILE A 300 -46.59 7.18 21.42
N SER A 301 -47.60 6.70 22.21
CA SER A 301 -47.43 5.53 23.07
C SER A 301 -47.19 4.21 22.37
N ASP A 302 -47.65 4.10 21.12
CA ASP A 302 -47.43 2.92 20.31
C ASP A 302 -46.01 2.87 19.68
N ARG A 303 -45.30 3.99 19.70
CA ARG A 303 -44.00 4.18 19.05
C ARG A 303 -42.85 4.54 19.96
N PHE A 304 -43.20 5.05 21.18
CA PHE A 304 -42.24 5.48 22.17
C PHE A 304 -42.44 4.75 23.51
N ASP A 305 -41.33 4.46 24.15
CA ASP A 305 -41.33 4.07 25.56
C ASP A 305 -41.54 5.34 26.38
N THR A 306 -42.78 5.53 26.83
CA THR A 306 -43.20 6.71 27.61
C THR A 306 -42.58 6.77 28.99
N GLU A 307 -41.99 5.69 29.48
CA GLU A 307 -41.24 5.64 30.75
C GLU A 307 -39.75 5.92 30.54
N SER A 308 -39.29 6.05 29.26
CA SER A 308 -37.91 6.34 28.97
C SER A 308 -37.49 7.72 29.49
N LYS A 309 -36.21 7.84 29.88
CA LYS A 309 -35.61 9.12 30.29
C LYS A 309 -35.84 10.21 29.24
N PHE A 310 -35.62 9.88 27.97
CA PHE A 310 -35.81 10.79 26.83
C PHE A 310 -37.23 11.33 26.80
N PHE A 311 -38.23 10.47 26.89
CA PHE A 311 -39.64 10.88 26.76
C PHE A 311 -40.04 11.81 27.91
N LEU A 312 -39.66 11.49 29.14
CA LEU A 312 -39.95 12.29 30.33
C LEU A 312 -39.26 13.67 30.25
N GLU A 313 -38.03 13.74 29.78
CA GLU A 313 -37.32 15.02 29.61
C GLU A 313 -37.89 15.85 28.43
N SER A 314 -38.43 15.19 27.41
CA SER A 314 -38.96 15.84 26.21
C SER A 314 -40.39 16.42 26.40
N GLU A 315 -41.08 16.10 27.49
CA GLU A 315 -42.49 16.51 27.68
C GLU A 315 -42.70 18.03 27.72
N GLU A 316 -41.73 18.80 28.20
CA GLU A 316 -41.87 20.23 28.46
C GLU A 316 -41.67 21.11 27.20
N ASP A 317 -41.12 20.60 26.12
CA ASP A 317 -40.62 21.39 24.98
C ASP A 317 -41.55 21.28 23.78
N LEU A 318 -42.49 22.21 23.63
CA LEU A 318 -43.30 22.33 22.40
C LEU A 318 -42.62 23.24 21.37
N TRP A 319 -42.54 22.78 20.15
CA TRP A 319 -41.95 23.58 19.06
C TRP A 319 -42.90 24.66 18.58
N GLU A 320 -44.12 24.28 18.28
CA GLU A 320 -45.15 25.15 17.76
C GLU A 320 -46.53 24.64 18.16
N SER A 321 -47.50 25.56 18.26
CA SER A 321 -48.92 25.18 18.38
C SER A 321 -49.57 25.26 17.02
N SER A 322 -49.89 24.13 16.44
CA SER A 322 -50.63 24.03 15.18
C SER A 322 -51.75 23.04 15.30
N ASN A 323 -52.87 23.32 14.66
CA ASN A 323 -54.00 22.38 14.53
C ASN A 323 -54.01 21.67 13.17
N LEU A 324 -53.02 21.95 12.30
CA LEU A 324 -52.88 21.31 11.01
C LEU A 324 -51.86 20.20 11.08
N GLU A 325 -52.10 19.13 10.31
CA GLU A 325 -51.19 18.04 10.18
C GLU A 325 -49.90 18.52 9.50
N PRO A 326 -48.72 18.20 10.02
CA PRO A 326 -47.45 18.46 9.33
C PRO A 326 -47.34 17.68 8.03
N GLU A 327 -46.77 18.29 7.03
CA GLU A 327 -46.38 17.62 5.78
C GLU A 327 -44.92 17.18 5.88
N PHE A 328 -44.56 16.04 5.30
CA PHE A 328 -43.20 15.47 5.36
C PHE A 328 -42.66 15.24 3.96
N ALA A 329 -41.36 15.47 3.80
CA ALA A 329 -40.62 15.24 2.55
C ALA A 329 -39.18 14.82 2.84
N ASN A 330 -38.48 14.37 1.78
CA ASN A 330 -37.04 14.01 1.81
C ASN A 330 -36.69 12.99 2.89
N GLU A 331 -37.57 12.02 3.08
CA GLU A 331 -37.44 10.98 4.09
C GLU A 331 -36.35 9.98 3.68
N GLN A 332 -35.32 9.81 4.50
CA GLN A 332 -34.26 8.84 4.27
C GLN A 332 -33.63 8.35 5.56
N VAL A 333 -33.12 7.11 5.50
CA VAL A 333 -32.27 6.52 6.52
C VAL A 333 -30.83 6.63 6.05
N THR A 334 -29.97 7.26 6.86
CA THR A 334 -28.57 7.54 6.50
C THR A 334 -27.58 6.66 7.27
N GLY A 335 -28.03 5.93 8.30
CA GLY A 335 -27.21 5.01 9.05
C GLY A 335 -28.02 4.07 9.91
N PHE A 336 -27.51 2.87 10.16
CA PHE A 336 -28.12 1.87 11.05
C PHE A 336 -27.04 1.08 11.79
N TYR A 337 -27.25 0.87 13.09
CA TYR A 337 -26.31 0.15 13.94
C TYR A 337 -27.05 -0.70 14.97
N ARG A 338 -26.85 -2.00 14.96
CA ARG A 338 -27.44 -2.93 15.91
C ARG A 338 -26.55 -3.04 17.15
N CYS A 339 -26.91 -2.34 18.22
CA CYS A 339 -26.17 -2.35 19.50
C CYS A 339 -26.32 -3.68 20.25
N SER A 340 -27.49 -4.35 20.10
CA SER A 340 -27.76 -5.69 20.64
C SER A 340 -28.96 -6.32 19.92
N ASN A 341 -29.30 -7.58 20.21
CA ASN A 341 -30.48 -8.22 19.65
C ASN A 341 -31.80 -7.48 19.93
N ASN A 342 -31.81 -6.64 20.97
CA ASN A 342 -32.99 -5.92 21.44
C ASN A 342 -32.84 -4.39 21.40
N VAL A 343 -31.75 -3.88 20.83
CA VAL A 343 -31.48 -2.43 20.76
C VAL A 343 -30.77 -2.12 19.45
N PHE A 344 -31.29 -1.14 18.71
CA PHE A 344 -30.62 -0.57 17.55
C PHE A 344 -30.65 0.96 17.59
N CYS A 345 -29.66 1.56 16.97
CA CYS A 345 -29.61 2.97 16.64
C CYS A 345 -29.79 3.16 15.14
N ILE A 346 -30.52 4.18 14.74
CA ILE A 346 -30.77 4.50 13.34
C ILE A 346 -30.71 6.00 13.13
N TRP A 347 -30.10 6.42 12.03
CA TRP A 347 -30.01 7.83 11.66
C TRP A 347 -31.04 8.13 10.58
N VAL A 348 -31.86 9.13 10.84
CA VAL A 348 -32.99 9.49 9.99
C VAL A 348 -32.94 10.97 9.65
N GLU A 349 -33.16 11.25 8.39
CA GLU A 349 -33.31 12.61 7.87
C GLU A 349 -34.71 12.77 7.29
N LEU A 350 -35.37 13.90 7.57
CA LEU A 350 -36.60 14.30 6.93
C LEU A 350 -36.83 15.81 7.07
N ASP A 351 -37.59 16.39 6.15
CA ASP A 351 -38.10 17.75 6.25
C ASP A 351 -39.55 17.73 6.70
N ALA A 352 -39.88 18.60 7.67
CA ALA A 352 -41.24 18.76 8.18
C ALA A 352 -41.74 20.20 7.95
N TYR A 353 -42.89 20.32 7.34
CA TYR A 353 -43.53 21.60 7.02
C TYR A 353 -44.73 21.80 7.93
N VAL A 354 -44.65 22.80 8.82
CA VAL A 354 -45.64 23.07 9.85
C VAL A 354 -46.39 24.36 9.54
N HIS A 355 -47.68 24.26 9.28
CA HIS A 355 -48.56 25.42 9.09
C HIS A 355 -48.93 26.04 10.45
N ARG A 356 -48.51 27.27 10.68
CA ARG A 356 -48.85 28.01 11.89
C ARG A 356 -50.25 28.56 11.81
N LEU A 357 -50.85 28.80 12.99
CA LEU A 357 -52.19 29.38 13.12
C LEU A 357 -52.33 30.78 12.43
N ASN A 358 -51.23 31.51 12.27
CA ASN A 358 -51.18 32.79 11.61
C ASN A 358 -51.10 32.68 10.04
N GLY A 359 -51.16 31.47 9.49
CA GLY A 359 -51.04 31.16 8.09
C GLY A 359 -49.65 31.15 7.50
N THR A 360 -48.61 31.26 8.35
CA THR A 360 -47.23 31.13 7.89
C THR A 360 -46.78 29.67 7.92
N LEU A 361 -45.90 29.26 6.98
CA LEU A 361 -45.27 27.99 6.92
C LEU A 361 -43.91 28.05 7.63
N LYS A 362 -43.64 27.06 8.49
CA LYS A 362 -42.32 26.87 9.08
C LYS A 362 -41.76 25.50 8.66
N GLU A 363 -40.55 25.55 8.19
CA GLU A 363 -39.80 24.38 7.74
C GLU A 363 -38.81 23.95 8.84
N TYR A 364 -38.74 22.65 9.10
CA TYR A 364 -37.76 22.00 9.96
C TYR A 364 -37.04 20.95 9.16
N SER A 365 -35.73 21.10 8.98
CA SER A 365 -34.88 20.02 8.47
C SER A 365 -34.35 19.24 9.67
N LEU A 366 -34.70 17.98 9.75
CA LEU A 366 -34.42 17.12 10.89
C LEU A 366 -33.41 16.07 10.49
N VAL A 367 -32.26 16.07 11.17
CA VAL A 367 -31.23 15.05 11.06
C VAL A 367 -31.03 14.46 12.45
N LYS A 368 -31.61 13.28 12.69
CA LYS A 368 -31.74 12.70 14.03
C LYS A 368 -31.10 11.33 14.15
N SER A 369 -30.45 11.10 15.29
CA SER A 369 -30.09 9.77 15.78
C SER A 369 -31.20 9.29 16.69
N MET A 370 -31.74 8.11 16.41
CA MET A 370 -32.85 7.52 17.14
C MET A 370 -32.46 6.15 17.69
N LEU A 371 -32.72 5.92 18.96
CA LEU A 371 -32.43 4.69 19.65
C LEU A 371 -33.73 3.91 19.93
N PHE A 372 -33.78 2.66 19.51
CA PHE A 372 -34.93 1.77 19.64
C PHE A 372 -34.59 0.58 20.50
N LYS A 373 -35.56 0.22 21.34
CA LYS A 373 -35.52 -0.98 22.18
C LYS A 373 -36.72 -1.87 21.85
N LYS A 374 -36.49 -3.15 21.78
CA LYS A 374 -37.53 -4.14 21.55
C LYS A 374 -38.33 -4.36 22.83
N HIS A 375 -39.64 -4.14 22.75
CA HIS A 375 -40.58 -4.44 23.82
C HIS A 375 -41.58 -5.47 23.27
N GLU A 376 -41.55 -6.70 23.79
CA GLU A 376 -42.29 -7.86 23.26
C GLU A 376 -41.97 -8.06 21.76
N ASN A 377 -42.93 -7.75 20.88
CA ASN A 377 -42.77 -7.86 19.42
C ASN A 377 -42.61 -6.51 18.69
N ASN A 378 -42.70 -5.39 19.43
CA ASN A 378 -42.66 -4.04 18.89
C ASN A 378 -41.33 -3.36 19.20
N TRP A 379 -40.89 -2.49 18.31
CA TRP A 379 -39.78 -1.58 18.54
C TRP A 379 -40.34 -0.24 19.08
N LEU A 380 -39.85 0.18 20.22
CA LEU A 380 -40.21 1.47 20.84
C LEU A 380 -38.97 2.38 20.85
N CYS A 381 -39.15 3.62 20.43
CA CYS A 381 -38.12 4.63 20.54
C CYS A 381 -37.88 5.01 22.00
N ILE A 382 -36.63 4.96 22.45
CA ILE A 382 -36.19 5.26 23.81
C ILE A 382 -35.30 6.50 23.87
N GLY A 383 -34.89 7.05 22.73
CA GLY A 383 -34.09 8.26 22.66
C GLY A 383 -34.10 8.86 21.28
N ILE A 384 -34.08 10.16 21.18
CA ILE A 384 -33.82 10.95 19.97
C ILE A 384 -32.85 12.05 20.35
N SER A 385 -31.76 12.16 19.56
CA SER A 385 -30.79 13.24 19.69
C SER A 385 -30.57 13.87 18.31
N ASP A 386 -30.15 15.13 18.25
CA ASP A 386 -29.59 15.68 17.04
C ASP A 386 -28.38 14.84 16.63
N LEU A 387 -28.22 14.60 15.33
CA LEU A 387 -27.13 13.72 14.88
C LEU A 387 -25.77 14.26 15.31
N ASP A 388 -25.59 15.60 15.31
CA ASP A 388 -24.36 16.24 15.77
C ASP A 388 -24.12 16.05 17.27
N GLN A 389 -25.18 15.91 18.07
CA GLN A 389 -25.09 15.61 19.50
C GLN A 389 -24.90 14.12 19.78
N ALA A 390 -25.50 13.26 18.92
CA ALA A 390 -25.34 11.82 19.02
C ALA A 390 -23.94 11.37 18.57
N LEU A 391 -23.32 12.10 17.64
CA LEU A 391 -21.92 11.97 17.29
C LEU A 391 -21.04 12.63 18.38
N LEU A 392 -21.29 12.26 19.63
CA LEU A 392 -20.70 12.85 20.82
C LEU A 392 -19.20 13.02 20.64
N ASP A 393 -18.82 14.26 20.41
CA ASP A 393 -17.46 14.76 20.43
C ASP A 393 -16.49 13.82 19.70
N PRO A 394 -16.53 13.78 18.34
CA PRO A 394 -15.67 12.91 17.57
C PRO A 394 -14.23 13.05 18.03
N GLN A 395 -13.56 11.95 18.26
CA GLN A 395 -12.18 11.96 18.71
C GLN A 395 -11.26 11.81 17.49
N VAL A 396 -10.22 12.62 17.47
CA VAL A 396 -9.20 12.61 16.40
C VAL A 396 -7.83 12.34 16.98
N ARG A 397 -7.00 11.67 16.20
CA ARG A 397 -5.63 11.35 16.60
C ARG A 397 -4.71 12.53 16.38
N ILE A 398 -4.00 12.88 17.44
CA ILE A 398 -2.90 13.85 17.40
C ILE A 398 -1.62 13.08 17.70
N THR A 399 -0.65 13.18 16.80
CA THR A 399 0.63 12.48 16.90
C THR A 399 1.74 13.49 17.10
N PHE A 400 2.61 13.28 18.07
CA PHE A 400 3.75 14.13 18.36
C PHE A 400 5.06 13.43 17.99
N MET A 401 5.86 14.10 17.18
CA MET A 401 7.12 13.59 16.64
C MET A 401 8.30 14.50 17.01
N ASN A 402 9.46 13.91 17.25
CA ASN A 402 10.74 14.64 17.28
C ASN A 402 11.63 14.07 16.19
N ALA A 403 11.82 14.81 15.10
CA ALA A 403 12.34 14.29 13.85
C ALA A 403 11.58 13.00 13.45
N ASP A 404 12.25 11.87 13.33
CA ASP A 404 11.65 10.59 12.94
C ASP A 404 11.21 9.74 14.15
N VAL A 405 11.27 10.29 15.38
CA VAL A 405 10.93 9.55 16.59
C VAL A 405 9.52 9.88 17.06
N LEU A 406 8.66 8.86 17.13
CA LEU A 406 7.34 8.96 17.74
C LEU A 406 7.47 9.19 19.25
N LEU A 407 6.88 10.28 19.74
CA LEU A 407 6.86 10.62 21.17
C LEU A 407 5.56 10.19 21.84
N SER A 408 4.41 10.55 21.27
CA SER A 408 3.09 10.10 21.69
C SER A 408 2.11 10.18 20.53
N SER A 409 1.02 9.40 20.63
CA SER A 409 -0.07 9.43 19.66
C SER A 409 -1.36 9.12 20.43
N GLU A 410 -2.21 10.13 20.58
CA GLU A 410 -3.39 10.06 21.45
C GLU A 410 -4.64 10.57 20.72
N LEU A 411 -5.81 10.12 21.18
CA LEU A 411 -7.10 10.59 20.70
C LEU A 411 -7.57 11.77 21.57
N TYR A 412 -7.88 12.89 20.90
CA TYR A 412 -8.45 14.08 21.52
C TYR A 412 -9.84 14.36 20.95
N PRO A 413 -10.80 14.83 21.77
CA PRO A 413 -12.06 15.34 21.25
C PRO A 413 -11.84 16.44 20.21
N GLU A 414 -12.63 16.43 19.11
CA GLU A 414 -12.55 17.47 18.08
C GLU A 414 -12.82 18.87 18.64
N SER A 415 -13.64 18.95 19.67
CA SER A 415 -14.01 20.17 20.39
C SER A 415 -12.98 20.62 21.43
N SER A 416 -11.88 19.87 21.62
CA SER A 416 -10.88 20.23 22.63
C SER A 416 -10.35 21.64 22.40
N VAL A 417 -10.28 22.41 23.47
CA VAL A 417 -9.69 23.76 23.48
C VAL A 417 -8.22 23.76 23.90
N THR A 418 -7.72 22.61 24.36
CA THR A 418 -6.33 22.43 24.79
C THR A 418 -5.79 21.08 24.35
N LEU A 419 -4.47 21.03 24.12
CA LEU A 419 -3.73 19.78 23.87
C LEU A 419 -2.63 19.63 24.93
N GLN A 420 -2.52 18.43 25.50
CA GLN A 420 -1.38 18.08 26.36
C GLN A 420 -0.25 17.58 25.47
N THR A 421 0.87 18.28 25.45
CA THR A 421 2.03 17.88 24.65
C THR A 421 3.04 17.09 25.48
N PRO A 422 3.85 16.23 24.85
CA PRO A 422 4.98 15.60 25.54
C PRO A 422 5.95 16.64 26.09
N LEU A 423 6.38 16.46 27.34
CA LEU A 423 7.44 17.29 27.93
C LEU A 423 8.79 16.81 27.44
N LEU A 424 9.41 17.58 26.57
CA LEU A 424 10.77 17.32 26.13
C LEU A 424 11.75 18.01 27.08
N GLY A 425 12.65 17.22 27.67
CA GLY A 425 13.74 17.78 28.47
C GLY A 425 14.68 18.64 27.59
N THR A 426 15.34 19.58 28.22
CA THR A 426 16.44 20.34 27.58
C THR A 426 17.61 19.36 27.30
N GLY A 427 17.54 18.68 26.15
CA GLY A 427 18.68 17.91 25.64
C GLY A 427 19.66 18.80 24.87
N ASP A 428 20.70 18.22 24.31
CA ASP A 428 21.79 18.93 23.58
C ASP A 428 21.32 19.74 22.35
N GLY A 429 20.02 19.93 22.13
CA GLY A 429 19.45 20.56 20.93
C GLY A 429 18.74 21.91 21.12
N GLY A 430 18.79 22.52 22.31
CA GLY A 430 18.08 23.78 22.58
C GLY A 430 16.76 23.62 23.36
N SER A 431 16.03 24.74 23.59
CA SER A 431 14.71 24.71 24.23
C SER A 431 13.59 24.53 23.19
N LEU A 432 12.58 23.72 23.52
CA LEU A 432 11.40 23.54 22.68
C LEU A 432 10.67 24.90 22.53
N THR A 433 10.54 25.38 21.31
CA THR A 433 9.82 26.63 20.98
C THR A 433 8.37 26.39 20.62
N GLY A 434 8.05 25.21 20.09
CA GLY A 434 6.68 24.88 19.69
C GLY A 434 6.56 23.53 18.98
N TRP A 435 5.35 23.26 18.55
CA TRP A 435 4.96 22.10 17.76
C TRP A 435 4.41 22.59 16.43
N VAL A 436 4.98 22.13 15.32
CA VAL A 436 4.60 22.55 13.96
C VAL A 436 3.78 21.47 13.31
N CYS A 437 2.58 21.81 12.83
CA CYS A 437 1.83 20.97 11.92
C CYS A 437 2.34 21.20 10.49
N THR A 438 2.94 20.22 9.87
CA THR A 438 3.52 20.32 8.52
C THR A 438 2.47 20.59 7.44
N ASP A 439 1.27 20.04 7.59
CA ASP A 439 0.19 20.14 6.61
C ASP A 439 -0.38 21.57 6.53
N THR A 440 -0.41 22.26 7.66
CA THR A 440 -1.00 23.61 7.76
C THR A 440 0.00 24.71 7.99
N GLY A 441 1.22 24.37 8.38
CA GLY A 441 2.25 25.34 8.84
C GLY A 441 1.93 26.01 10.17
N MET A 442 0.87 25.58 10.88
CA MET A 442 0.51 26.14 12.18
C MET A 442 1.53 25.75 13.25
N VAL A 443 1.87 26.70 14.11
CA VAL A 443 2.76 26.48 15.24
C VAL A 443 1.97 26.58 16.54
N PHE A 444 2.08 25.55 17.37
CA PHE A 444 1.46 25.45 18.69
C PHE A 444 2.51 25.61 19.76
N THR A 445 2.41 26.68 20.56
CA THR A 445 3.37 26.96 21.63
C THR A 445 2.84 26.44 22.95
N PRO A 446 3.52 25.45 23.58
CA PRO A 446 3.12 24.95 24.89
C PRO A 446 3.51 25.94 26.01
N ASP A 447 2.74 25.90 27.08
CA ASP A 447 3.13 26.57 28.36
C ASP A 447 4.20 25.73 29.10
N SER A 448 4.58 26.19 30.30
CA SER A 448 5.58 25.52 31.15
C SER A 448 5.16 24.11 31.61
N ASN A 449 3.87 23.75 31.47
CA ASN A 449 3.33 22.44 31.83
C ASN A 449 3.12 21.55 30.59
N GLY A 450 3.50 22.02 29.41
CA GLY A 450 3.28 21.33 28.15
C GLY A 450 1.83 21.44 27.64
N LEU A 451 1.05 22.40 28.14
CA LEU A 451 -0.32 22.61 27.69
C LEU A 451 -0.35 23.65 26.57
N VAL A 452 -0.90 23.27 25.43
CA VAL A 452 -1.19 24.18 24.30
C VAL A 452 -2.64 24.60 24.36
N THR A 453 -2.90 25.90 24.33
CA THR A 453 -4.25 26.44 24.14
C THR A 453 -4.51 26.63 22.66
N LEU A 454 -5.58 26.03 22.15
CA LEU A 454 -5.97 26.11 20.75
C LEU A 454 -6.65 27.44 20.43
N PRO A 455 -6.57 27.94 19.18
CA PRO A 455 -7.30 29.11 18.74
C PRO A 455 -8.81 28.93 18.95
N GLU A 456 -9.50 30.03 19.33
CA GLU A 456 -10.96 30.01 19.51
C GLU A 456 -11.68 29.60 18.22
N GLY A 457 -12.60 28.62 18.35
CA GLY A 457 -13.35 28.08 17.22
C GLY A 457 -12.59 27.10 16.35
N MET A 458 -11.35 26.71 16.72
CA MET A 458 -10.62 25.65 16.04
C MET A 458 -11.28 24.30 16.30
N ILE A 459 -11.58 23.58 15.23
CA ILE A 459 -11.99 22.16 15.27
C ILE A 459 -10.74 21.33 14.97
N LEU A 460 -10.40 20.45 15.89
CA LEU A 460 -9.27 19.54 15.71
C LEU A 460 -9.52 18.58 14.53
N ARG A 461 -8.44 18.28 13.84
CA ARG A 461 -8.40 17.25 12.79
C ARG A 461 -7.23 16.31 13.09
N PRO A 462 -7.23 15.09 12.56
CA PRO A 462 -6.04 14.25 12.64
C PRO A 462 -4.83 15.02 12.14
N MET A 463 -3.75 15.09 12.93
CA MET A 463 -2.55 15.82 12.54
C MET A 463 -1.30 15.24 13.18
N VAL A 464 -0.18 15.44 12.52
CA VAL A 464 1.15 15.13 13.03
C VAL A 464 1.85 16.44 13.38
N LEU A 465 2.34 16.54 14.59
CA LEU A 465 3.00 17.71 15.15
C LEU A 465 4.48 17.41 15.38
N TYR A 466 5.36 18.19 14.78
CA TYR A 466 6.79 18.04 14.90
C TYR A 466 7.36 19.05 15.89
N ALA A 467 8.25 18.59 16.77
CA ALA A 467 8.93 19.44 17.72
C ALA A 467 9.85 20.45 17.02
N GLN A 468 9.72 21.72 17.39
CA GLN A 468 10.59 22.81 16.93
C GLN A 468 11.43 23.33 18.10
N PHE A 469 12.73 23.47 17.90
CA PHE A 469 13.67 23.93 18.91
C PHE A 469 14.33 25.24 18.49
N ASP A 470 14.72 26.06 19.46
CA ASP A 470 15.62 27.19 19.21
C ASP A 470 17.00 26.67 18.80
N ASN A 471 17.41 27.04 17.61
CA ASN A 471 18.78 26.78 17.17
C ASN A 471 19.76 27.69 17.99
N MET A 472 20.29 27.17 19.07
CA MET A 472 21.35 27.88 19.84
C MET A 472 22.70 27.96 19.14
N ASN A 473 22.82 27.65 17.86
CA ASN A 473 24.09 27.68 17.14
C ASN A 473 24.01 28.40 15.80
N SER A 474 23.74 29.72 15.83
CA SER A 474 24.10 30.61 14.72
C SER A 474 25.01 31.77 15.15
N GLU A 475 25.72 31.63 16.25
CA GLU A 475 26.82 32.52 16.59
C GLU A 475 28.10 31.71 16.72
N VAL A 476 28.84 31.51 15.64
CA VAL A 476 30.30 31.49 15.54
C VAL A 476 30.65 31.50 14.05
N SER A 477 30.96 32.56 13.48
CA SER A 477 32.28 33.09 13.19
C SER A 477 32.20 34.13 12.06
N GLU A 478 32.44 35.33 12.41
CA GLU A 478 33.14 36.24 11.51
C GLU A 478 34.57 35.78 11.25
#